data_1565769ce1f969d2a41fd6b57b5d7f38
#
_entry.id   1565769ce1f969d2a41fd6b57b5d7f38
#
_cell.length_a   1.000
_cell.length_b   1.000
_cell.length_c   1.000
_cell.angle_alpha   90.00
_cell.angle_beta   90.00
_cell.angle_gamma   90.00
#
_symmetry.space_group_name_H-M   'P 1'
#
loop_
_entity.id
_entity.type
_entity.pdbx_description
1 polymer ?
#
loop_
_entity_poly.entity_id
_entity_poly.type
_entity_poly.pdbx_seq_one_letter_code
_entity_poly.pdbx_strand_id
1 'polypeptide(L)'
;LGYDILLEKPVSDSREELSELLRVQEETGRVVAVCHELRYGYGYEKLSELLAEGVVGKLIAIDAMERVAYWHQAQAYVRIQYDHRDVACPTILAKCSHDLDLIQHYAGSECGTVTSIGGLSFFRIENAPENSTERCLDCSLSETCVYSAKKIYINGWKKKGCPEFVWPFNKVSLVKPNTEERLYEGLRTTCFGRCVFRCGFERDPGVVDHQLVQMNFENGVTAVLKMVLAAEPGRRINLFGSTGEILMDERVGTIEVMPYGGEKRVIDLNTNDGHGGGDPKLIEHLYKVLSGEEPNRTSLRESVECHLIGIAAEESRHSGGELVKVHG
;
A
#
# COMPACT_ATOMS: atom_id res chain seq x y z
N LEU A 1 -0.92 -28.80 -10.87
CA LEU A 1 -1.67 -29.43 -9.79
C LEU A 1 -3.19 -29.23 -9.91
N GLY A 2 -3.67 -28.28 -10.77
CA GLY A 2 -5.07 -28.09 -11.07
C GLY A 2 -5.86 -27.27 -10.03
N TYR A 3 -5.20 -26.58 -9.14
CA TYR A 3 -5.84 -25.67 -8.18
C TYR A 3 -6.09 -24.29 -8.76
N ASP A 4 -7.17 -23.66 -8.35
CA ASP A 4 -7.37 -22.22 -8.46
C ASP A 4 -6.66 -21.54 -7.28
N ILE A 5 -6.28 -20.26 -7.42
CA ILE A 5 -5.36 -19.60 -6.50
C ILE A 5 -5.95 -18.27 -6.03
N LEU A 6 -5.93 -18.04 -4.73
CA LEU A 6 -5.99 -16.71 -4.13
C LEU A 6 -4.57 -16.31 -3.77
N LEU A 7 -4.06 -15.27 -4.41
CA LEU A 7 -2.65 -14.87 -4.36
C LEU A 7 -2.49 -13.55 -3.60
N GLU A 8 -1.61 -13.54 -2.60
CA GLU A 8 -1.25 -12.31 -1.89
C GLU A 8 -0.44 -11.34 -2.78
N LYS A 9 -0.64 -10.08 -2.54
CA LYS A 9 0.17 -9.00 -3.14
C LYS A 9 1.42 -8.69 -2.26
N PRO A 10 2.51 -8.17 -2.81
CA PRO A 10 2.74 -8.00 -4.25
C PRO A 10 3.01 -9.35 -4.92
N VAL A 11 2.61 -9.48 -6.19
CA VAL A 11 2.72 -10.73 -6.95
C VAL A 11 4.19 -11.04 -7.26
N SER A 12 4.91 -10.07 -7.82
CA SER A 12 6.35 -10.10 -8.09
C SER A 12 6.85 -8.68 -8.38
N ASP A 13 8.15 -8.46 -8.23
CA ASP A 13 8.88 -7.26 -8.66
C ASP A 13 9.75 -7.50 -9.91
N SER A 14 9.54 -8.62 -10.60
CA SER A 14 10.21 -8.98 -11.86
C SER A 14 9.23 -9.02 -13.02
N ARG A 15 9.55 -8.32 -14.13
CA ARG A 15 8.78 -8.33 -15.37
C ARG A 15 8.69 -9.73 -15.97
N GLU A 16 9.79 -10.47 -15.90
CA GLU A 16 9.92 -11.84 -16.42
C GLU A 16 9.00 -12.81 -15.66
N GLU A 17 9.00 -12.73 -14.33
CA GLU A 17 8.14 -13.57 -13.49
C GLU A 17 6.65 -13.24 -13.69
N LEU A 18 6.29 -11.96 -13.78
CA LEU A 18 4.92 -11.54 -14.06
C LEU A 18 4.44 -12.06 -15.41
N SER A 19 5.28 -11.98 -16.44
CA SER A 19 4.97 -12.51 -17.78
C SER A 19 4.80 -14.03 -17.76
N GLU A 20 5.67 -14.75 -17.05
CA GLU A 20 5.60 -16.19 -16.92
C GLU A 20 4.33 -16.64 -16.16
N LEU A 21 3.97 -15.93 -15.09
CA LEU A 21 2.73 -16.20 -14.35
C LEU A 21 1.48 -16.06 -15.24
N LEU A 22 1.42 -15.00 -16.06
CA LEU A 22 0.33 -14.81 -17.03
C LEU A 22 0.30 -15.95 -18.04
N ARG A 23 1.45 -16.30 -18.63
CA ARG A 23 1.54 -17.38 -19.60
C ARG A 23 1.03 -18.71 -19.01
N VAL A 24 1.47 -19.07 -17.81
CA VAL A 24 1.05 -20.31 -17.13
C VAL A 24 -0.43 -20.27 -16.79
N GLN A 25 -0.95 -19.13 -16.35
CA GLN A 25 -2.37 -18.96 -16.03
C GLN A 25 -3.23 -19.15 -17.29
N GLU A 26 -2.82 -18.57 -18.42
CA GLU A 26 -3.53 -18.74 -19.72
C GLU A 26 -3.48 -20.18 -20.20
N GLU A 27 -2.34 -20.85 -20.15
CA GLU A 27 -2.17 -22.26 -20.56
C GLU A 27 -2.99 -23.23 -19.71
N THR A 28 -3.11 -22.94 -18.42
CA THR A 28 -3.82 -23.83 -17.48
C THR A 28 -5.30 -23.53 -17.37
N GLY A 29 -5.73 -22.33 -17.75
CA GLY A 29 -7.10 -21.84 -17.59
C GLY A 29 -7.56 -21.77 -16.14
N ARG A 30 -6.63 -21.71 -15.16
CA ARG A 30 -6.96 -21.63 -13.74
C ARG A 30 -7.37 -20.22 -13.34
N VAL A 31 -8.27 -20.13 -12.38
CA VAL A 31 -8.60 -18.86 -11.75
C VAL A 31 -7.45 -18.46 -10.82
N VAL A 32 -6.92 -17.26 -11.03
CA VAL A 32 -6.01 -16.60 -10.09
C VAL A 32 -6.63 -15.26 -9.73
N ALA A 33 -7.06 -15.14 -8.47
CA ALA A 33 -7.54 -13.89 -7.89
C ALA A 33 -6.44 -13.31 -7.00
N VAL A 34 -6.17 -12.02 -7.11
CA VAL A 34 -5.14 -11.35 -6.31
C VAL A 34 -5.79 -10.57 -5.17
N CYS A 35 -5.17 -10.57 -3.99
CA CYS A 35 -5.66 -9.89 -2.79
C CYS A 35 -5.54 -8.37 -2.91
N HIS A 36 -6.37 -7.76 -3.75
CA HIS A 36 -6.59 -6.31 -3.82
C HIS A 36 -7.87 -5.94 -3.05
N GLU A 37 -7.83 -6.11 -1.74
CA GLU A 37 -8.98 -5.98 -0.82
C GLU A 37 -9.63 -4.60 -0.91
N LEU A 38 -8.85 -3.55 -1.21
CA LEU A 38 -9.38 -2.19 -1.31
C LEU A 38 -10.44 -2.06 -2.41
N ARG A 39 -10.37 -2.82 -3.50
CA ARG A 39 -11.43 -2.81 -4.53
C ARG A 39 -12.81 -3.19 -3.98
N TYR A 40 -12.86 -3.90 -2.84
CA TYR A 40 -14.07 -4.34 -2.16
C TYR A 40 -14.42 -3.47 -0.95
N GLY A 41 -13.55 -2.52 -0.59
CA GLY A 41 -13.81 -1.57 0.47
C GLY A 41 -14.92 -0.59 0.09
N TYR A 42 -15.84 -0.28 1.03
CA TYR A 42 -17.04 0.52 0.78
C TYR A 42 -16.76 1.82 0.01
N GLY A 43 -15.77 2.60 0.44
CA GLY A 43 -15.44 3.88 -0.20
C GLY A 43 -14.97 3.70 -1.64
N TYR A 44 -14.16 2.68 -1.92
CA TYR A 44 -13.58 2.42 -3.23
C TYR A 44 -14.61 1.83 -4.20
N GLU A 45 -15.47 0.92 -3.74
CA GLU A 45 -16.62 0.46 -4.52
C GLU A 45 -17.53 1.64 -4.88
N LYS A 46 -17.77 2.55 -3.91
CA LYS A 46 -18.60 3.74 -4.16
C LYS A 46 -18.00 4.68 -5.20
N LEU A 47 -16.68 4.85 -5.22
CA LEU A 47 -16.00 5.59 -6.30
C LEU A 47 -16.25 4.94 -7.67
N SER A 48 -16.12 3.61 -7.76
CA SER A 48 -16.38 2.85 -9.00
C SER A 48 -17.83 3.01 -9.47
N GLU A 49 -18.81 2.92 -8.56
CA GLU A 49 -20.24 3.14 -8.85
C GLU A 49 -20.48 4.56 -9.40
N LEU A 50 -19.95 5.58 -8.73
CA LEU A 50 -20.12 6.98 -9.15
C LEU A 50 -19.50 7.26 -10.52
N LEU A 51 -18.34 6.66 -10.83
CA LEU A 51 -17.73 6.74 -12.16
C LEU A 51 -18.60 6.03 -13.21
N ALA A 52 -19.13 4.84 -12.91
CA ALA A 52 -20.01 4.08 -13.80
C ALA A 52 -21.36 4.81 -14.04
N GLU A 53 -21.89 5.50 -13.04
CA GLU A 53 -23.06 6.38 -13.16
C GLU A 53 -22.79 7.63 -14.01
N GLY A 54 -21.52 7.93 -14.32
CA GLY A 54 -21.12 9.09 -15.13
C GLY A 54 -21.31 10.44 -14.44
N VAL A 55 -21.36 10.49 -13.11
CA VAL A 55 -21.69 11.72 -12.34
C VAL A 55 -20.73 12.88 -12.56
N VAL A 56 -19.51 12.61 -13.03
CA VAL A 56 -18.47 13.60 -13.35
C VAL A 56 -18.13 13.65 -14.86
N GLY A 57 -18.89 12.94 -15.69
CA GLY A 57 -18.63 12.81 -17.12
C GLY A 57 -17.40 11.96 -17.42
N LYS A 58 -16.64 12.31 -18.47
CA LYS A 58 -15.41 11.58 -18.85
C LYS A 58 -14.30 11.89 -17.81
N LEU A 59 -13.69 10.86 -17.24
CA LEU A 59 -12.52 11.02 -16.36
C LEU A 59 -11.35 11.62 -17.16
N ILE A 60 -10.68 12.61 -16.57
CA ILE A 60 -9.56 13.35 -17.17
C ILE A 60 -8.28 13.10 -16.37
N ALA A 61 -8.36 13.20 -15.02
CA ALA A 61 -7.18 13.06 -14.17
C ALA A 61 -7.52 12.45 -12.81
N ILE A 62 -6.50 11.83 -12.18
CA ILE A 62 -6.57 11.24 -10.83
C ILE A 62 -5.45 11.83 -9.98
N ASP A 63 -5.77 12.35 -8.79
CA ASP A 63 -4.78 12.72 -7.76
C ASP A 63 -4.98 11.81 -6.55
N ALA A 64 -4.01 10.95 -6.29
CA ALA A 64 -4.04 9.98 -5.20
C ALA A 64 -2.91 10.22 -4.20
N MET A 65 -3.21 10.01 -2.92
CA MET A 65 -2.23 10.10 -1.84
C MET A 65 -2.40 8.95 -0.87
N GLU A 66 -1.32 8.21 -0.62
CA GLU A 66 -1.20 7.25 0.47
C GLU A 66 -0.35 7.84 1.60
N ARG A 67 -0.93 7.91 2.80
CA ARG A 67 -0.24 8.29 4.03
C ARG A 67 -0.09 7.06 4.91
N VAL A 68 1.14 6.62 5.09
CA VAL A 68 1.44 5.46 5.96
C VAL A 68 1.67 5.93 7.38
N ALA A 69 1.01 5.29 8.35
CA ALA A 69 1.24 5.61 9.75
C ALA A 69 2.72 5.51 10.11
N TYR A 70 3.24 6.51 10.84
CA TYR A 70 4.65 6.58 11.24
C TYR A 70 5.17 5.31 11.93
N TRP A 71 4.34 4.67 12.75
CA TRP A 71 4.68 3.43 13.43
C TRP A 71 4.66 2.22 12.49
N HIS A 72 3.78 2.20 11.49
CA HIS A 72 3.72 1.18 10.46
C HIS A 72 4.94 1.26 9.53
N GLN A 73 5.33 2.47 9.12
CA GLN A 73 6.58 2.71 8.40
C GLN A 73 7.77 2.15 9.18
N ALA A 74 7.89 2.55 10.45
CA ALA A 74 8.98 2.10 11.31
C ALA A 74 9.04 0.58 11.46
N GLN A 75 7.90 -0.09 11.45
CA GLN A 75 7.78 -1.54 11.56
C GLN A 75 8.08 -2.26 10.25
N ALA A 76 7.22 -2.04 9.24
CA ALA A 76 7.17 -2.87 8.05
C ALA A 76 8.24 -2.49 7.02
N TYR A 77 8.48 -1.19 6.84
CA TYR A 77 9.31 -0.67 5.75
C TYR A 77 10.70 -0.21 6.22
N VAL A 78 10.97 -0.23 7.53
CA VAL A 78 12.32 0.03 8.06
C VAL A 78 12.85 -1.20 8.77
N ARG A 79 12.24 -1.62 9.89
CA ARG A 79 12.75 -2.70 10.73
C ARG A 79 12.70 -4.08 10.07
N ILE A 80 11.56 -4.42 9.43
CA ILE A 80 11.41 -5.71 8.74
C ILE A 80 12.32 -5.74 7.50
N GLN A 81 12.31 -4.69 6.68
CA GLN A 81 13.15 -4.64 5.49
C GLN A 81 14.65 -4.72 5.80
N TYR A 82 15.08 -4.25 6.97
CA TYR A 82 16.45 -4.45 7.44
C TYR A 82 16.86 -5.93 7.50
N ASP A 83 15.98 -6.80 8.00
CA ASP A 83 16.27 -8.24 8.09
C ASP A 83 16.16 -8.96 6.74
N HIS A 84 15.45 -8.37 5.78
CA HIS A 84 15.18 -8.95 4.45
C HIS A 84 15.79 -8.13 3.30
N ARG A 85 16.82 -7.32 3.57
CA ARG A 85 17.40 -6.38 2.60
C ARG A 85 17.88 -6.98 1.29
N ASP A 86 18.25 -8.25 1.29
CA ASP A 86 18.74 -8.97 0.09
C ASP A 86 17.60 -9.46 -0.82
N VAL A 87 16.37 -9.44 -0.31
CA VAL A 87 15.14 -9.87 -1.01
C VAL A 87 13.99 -8.87 -0.80
N ALA A 88 14.33 -7.63 -0.42
CA ALA A 88 13.33 -6.61 -0.12
C ALA A 88 12.63 -6.15 -1.40
N CYS A 89 11.31 -6.35 -1.44
CA CYS A 89 10.47 -5.76 -2.47
C CYS A 89 10.46 -4.23 -2.35
N PRO A 90 10.56 -3.46 -3.45
CA PRO A 90 10.45 -2.02 -3.44
C PRO A 90 9.21 -1.52 -2.69
N THR A 91 9.35 -0.44 -1.91
CA THR A 91 8.27 0.05 -1.04
C THR A 91 7.01 0.41 -1.83
N ILE A 92 7.16 0.90 -3.07
CA ILE A 92 6.02 1.22 -3.95
C ILE A 92 5.17 -0.02 -4.24
N LEU A 93 5.78 -1.17 -4.47
CA LEU A 93 5.07 -2.44 -4.67
C LEU A 93 4.59 -3.04 -3.35
N ALA A 94 5.45 -3.08 -2.34
CA ALA A 94 5.10 -3.66 -1.04
C ALA A 94 3.91 -2.95 -0.37
N LYS A 95 3.81 -1.61 -0.54
CA LYS A 95 2.76 -0.79 0.10
C LYS A 95 1.70 -0.31 -0.87
N CYS A 96 2.09 0.28 -2.01
CA CYS A 96 1.18 0.98 -2.90
C CYS A 96 0.68 0.14 -4.08
N SER A 97 0.91 -1.18 -4.10
CA SER A 97 0.26 -2.06 -5.09
C SER A 97 -1.26 -1.90 -5.10
N HIS A 98 -1.89 -1.72 -3.93
CA HIS A 98 -3.32 -1.41 -3.85
C HIS A 98 -3.68 -0.05 -4.48
N ASP A 99 -2.85 0.97 -4.24
CA ASP A 99 -3.09 2.32 -4.74
C ASP A 99 -2.90 2.38 -6.26
N LEU A 100 -1.86 1.72 -6.77
CA LEU A 100 -1.62 1.58 -8.22
C LEU A 100 -2.74 0.79 -8.89
N ASP A 101 -3.22 -0.28 -8.26
CA ASP A 101 -4.35 -1.09 -8.71
C ASP A 101 -5.64 -0.26 -8.80
N LEU A 102 -5.96 0.52 -7.78
CA LEU A 102 -7.12 1.41 -7.78
C LEU A 102 -7.02 2.49 -8.86
N ILE A 103 -5.85 3.13 -9.01
CA ILE A 103 -5.65 4.15 -10.04
C ILE A 103 -5.83 3.56 -11.44
N GLN A 104 -5.22 2.41 -11.71
CA GLN A 104 -5.37 1.70 -12.98
C GLN A 104 -6.83 1.29 -13.23
N HIS A 105 -7.52 0.78 -12.22
CA HIS A 105 -8.92 0.42 -12.28
C HIS A 105 -9.82 1.62 -12.64
N TYR A 106 -9.64 2.76 -11.98
CA TYR A 106 -10.43 3.97 -12.27
C TYR A 106 -10.08 4.59 -13.61
N ALA A 107 -8.81 4.56 -14.01
CA ALA A 107 -8.39 5.01 -15.35
C ALA A 107 -9.01 4.16 -16.46
N GLY A 108 -9.26 2.87 -16.21
CA GLY A 108 -9.91 1.95 -17.15
C GLY A 108 -9.10 1.73 -18.43
N SER A 109 -7.76 1.79 -18.36
CA SER A 109 -6.85 1.68 -19.50
C SER A 109 -5.47 1.19 -19.05
N GLU A 110 -4.68 0.68 -19.97
CA GLU A 110 -3.27 0.39 -19.75
C GLU A 110 -2.47 1.69 -19.56
N CYS A 111 -1.44 1.63 -18.72
CA CYS A 111 -0.54 2.74 -18.49
C CYS A 111 0.60 2.72 -19.50
N GLY A 112 0.72 3.75 -20.33
CA GLY A 112 1.77 3.83 -21.34
C GLY A 112 3.13 4.20 -20.77
N THR A 113 3.18 5.24 -19.92
CA THR A 113 4.44 5.79 -19.40
C THR A 113 4.34 6.25 -17.95
N VAL A 114 5.48 6.18 -17.24
CA VAL A 114 5.63 6.59 -15.84
C VAL A 114 6.85 7.46 -15.66
N THR A 115 6.77 8.47 -14.77
CA THR A 115 7.91 9.14 -14.15
C THR A 115 7.81 9.07 -12.65
N SER A 116 8.94 8.94 -11.95
CA SER A 116 8.94 8.83 -10.49
C SER A 116 10.17 9.42 -9.86
N ILE A 117 9.96 10.14 -8.75
CA ILE A 117 11.03 10.67 -7.88
C ILE A 117 10.72 10.33 -6.44
N GLY A 118 11.74 10.13 -5.63
CA GLY A 118 11.59 9.81 -4.22
C GLY A 118 12.88 9.26 -3.63
N GLY A 119 12.86 8.94 -2.35
CA GLY A 119 14.03 8.40 -1.68
C GLY A 119 13.84 8.20 -0.18
N LEU A 120 14.90 7.73 0.44
CA LEU A 120 15.03 7.63 1.88
C LEU A 120 15.79 8.85 2.40
N SER A 121 15.10 9.81 2.99
CA SER A 121 15.69 11.06 3.47
C SER A 121 15.79 11.14 4.99
N PHE A 122 14.89 10.48 5.70
CA PHE A 122 14.75 10.63 7.16
C PHE A 122 15.32 9.46 7.95
N PHE A 123 15.03 8.20 7.59
CA PHE A 123 15.46 7.02 8.35
C PHE A 123 16.90 6.62 8.02
N ARG A 124 17.83 7.54 8.26
CA ARG A 124 19.26 7.41 7.97
C ARG A 124 20.08 7.66 9.23
N ILE A 125 21.32 7.16 9.24
CA ILE A 125 22.22 7.28 10.39
C ILE A 125 22.54 8.74 10.72
N GLU A 126 22.61 9.61 9.69
CA GLU A 126 22.90 11.04 9.85
C GLU A 126 21.80 11.79 10.64
N ASN A 127 20.58 11.24 10.63
CA ASN A 127 19.44 11.78 11.37
C ASN A 127 19.20 11.06 12.71
N ALA A 128 20.10 10.13 13.09
CA ALA A 128 19.98 9.45 14.37
C ALA A 128 20.13 10.47 15.51
N PRO A 129 19.19 10.52 16.47
CA PRO A 129 19.32 11.41 17.61
C PRO A 129 20.63 11.13 18.38
N GLU A 130 21.26 12.20 18.89
CA GLU A 130 22.43 12.09 19.75
C GLU A 130 22.13 11.15 20.93
N ASN A 131 23.08 10.31 21.28
CA ASN A 131 22.95 9.27 22.32
C ASN A 131 21.92 8.15 22.00
N SER A 132 21.45 8.03 20.76
CA SER A 132 20.67 6.86 20.36
C SER A 132 21.56 5.61 20.29
N THR A 133 20.99 4.45 20.60
CA THR A 133 21.67 3.15 20.57
C THR A 133 21.11 2.25 19.46
N GLU A 134 21.76 1.10 19.20
CA GLU A 134 21.33 0.11 18.22
C GLU A 134 19.91 -0.45 18.51
N ARG A 135 19.56 -0.56 19.78
CA ARG A 135 18.27 -1.10 20.22
C ARG A 135 17.51 -0.11 21.10
N CYS A 136 16.20 -0.01 20.87
CA CYS A 136 15.34 0.94 21.60
C CYS A 136 15.23 0.66 23.10
N LEU A 137 15.40 -0.60 23.54
CA LEU A 137 15.33 -0.93 24.97
C LEU A 137 16.53 -0.44 25.75
N ASP A 138 17.69 -0.29 25.09
CA ASP A 138 18.95 0.17 25.71
C ASP A 138 19.13 1.70 25.54
N CYS A 139 18.18 2.35 24.86
CA CYS A 139 18.27 3.75 24.47
C CYS A 139 17.72 4.67 25.57
N SER A 140 18.50 5.67 25.98
CA SER A 140 18.06 6.69 26.94
C SER A 140 16.88 7.52 26.44
N LEU A 141 16.67 7.55 25.10
CA LEU A 141 15.57 8.26 24.46
C LEU A 141 14.30 7.39 24.28
N SER A 142 14.26 6.17 24.82
CA SER A 142 13.17 5.23 24.62
C SER A 142 11.80 5.78 25.03
N GLU A 143 11.73 6.68 25.99
CA GLU A 143 10.48 7.28 26.47
C GLU A 143 10.07 8.55 25.70
N THR A 144 10.99 9.22 25.00
CA THR A 144 10.72 10.47 24.28
C THR A 144 10.63 10.28 22.78
N CYS A 145 11.40 9.38 22.19
CA CYS A 145 11.42 9.12 20.76
C CYS A 145 10.06 8.59 20.27
N VAL A 146 9.48 9.23 19.23
CA VAL A 146 8.20 8.81 18.66
C VAL A 146 8.28 7.45 17.97
N TYR A 147 9.47 7.08 17.46
CA TYR A 147 9.73 5.80 16.79
C TYR A 147 10.24 4.72 17.75
N SER A 148 10.25 4.98 19.06
CA SER A 148 10.69 3.98 20.03
C SER A 148 9.88 2.69 19.92
N ALA A 149 10.56 1.57 19.78
CA ALA A 149 9.92 0.25 19.77
C ALA A 149 9.15 -0.02 21.08
N LYS A 150 9.66 0.45 22.22
CA LYS A 150 8.95 0.36 23.50
C LYS A 150 7.63 1.10 23.46
N LYS A 151 7.61 2.34 22.96
CA LYS A 151 6.36 3.12 22.84
C LYS A 151 5.36 2.48 21.87
N ILE A 152 5.84 2.05 20.70
CA ILE A 152 4.98 1.47 19.68
C ILE A 152 4.40 0.13 20.15
N TYR A 153 5.24 -0.80 20.63
CA TYR A 153 4.81 -2.18 20.85
C TYR A 153 4.43 -2.50 22.29
N ILE A 154 5.05 -1.89 23.29
CA ILE A 154 4.68 -2.13 24.70
C ILE A 154 3.58 -1.16 25.13
N ASN A 155 3.85 0.14 25.04
CA ASN A 155 2.88 1.15 25.49
C ASN A 155 1.62 1.16 24.61
N GLY A 156 1.79 0.99 23.30
CA GLY A 156 0.68 0.86 22.36
C GLY A 156 -0.19 -0.38 22.61
N TRP A 157 0.43 -1.52 22.91
CA TRP A 157 -0.25 -2.76 23.29
C TRP A 157 -1.06 -2.59 24.58
N LYS A 158 -0.45 -2.00 25.61
CA LYS A 158 -1.14 -1.68 26.88
C LYS A 158 -2.32 -0.74 26.66
N LYS A 159 -2.14 0.31 25.84
CA LYS A 159 -3.20 1.28 25.52
C LYS A 159 -4.40 0.61 24.80
N LYS A 160 -4.18 -0.46 24.06
CA LYS A 160 -5.24 -1.24 23.38
C LYS A 160 -5.84 -2.36 24.25
N GLY A 161 -5.58 -2.39 25.55
CA GLY A 161 -6.13 -3.39 26.46
C GLY A 161 -5.42 -4.75 26.42
N CYS A 162 -4.15 -4.78 26.07
CA CYS A 162 -3.32 -5.98 26.05
C CYS A 162 -3.85 -7.14 25.18
N PRO A 163 -4.17 -6.92 23.90
CA PRO A 163 -4.75 -7.96 23.06
C PRO A 163 -3.76 -9.10 22.77
N GLU A 164 -4.21 -10.34 22.81
CA GLU A 164 -3.36 -11.53 22.67
C GLU A 164 -2.81 -11.76 21.25
N PHE A 165 -3.60 -11.42 20.22
CA PHE A 165 -3.30 -11.78 18.81
C PHE A 165 -3.38 -10.62 17.82
N VAL A 166 -3.61 -9.39 18.28
CA VAL A 166 -3.84 -8.24 17.39
C VAL A 166 -2.55 -7.73 16.77
N TRP A 167 -2.61 -7.42 15.48
CA TRP A 167 -1.57 -6.70 14.75
C TRP A 167 -1.46 -5.24 15.24
N PRO A 168 -0.25 -4.65 15.32
CA PRO A 168 1.05 -5.18 14.93
C PRO A 168 1.77 -6.00 16.01
N PHE A 169 1.23 -6.12 17.21
CA PHE A 169 1.89 -6.69 18.38
C PHE A 169 2.18 -8.18 18.21
N ASN A 170 1.27 -8.91 17.54
CA ASN A 170 1.42 -10.34 17.23
C ASN A 170 2.60 -10.66 16.29
N LYS A 171 3.26 -9.66 15.69
CA LYS A 171 4.47 -9.87 14.87
C LYS A 171 5.75 -9.78 15.67
N VAL A 172 5.73 -9.09 16.83
CA VAL A 172 6.91 -8.81 17.63
C VAL A 172 7.42 -10.05 18.38
N SER A 173 6.51 -10.88 18.90
CA SER A 173 6.85 -12.10 19.62
C SER A 173 6.75 -13.33 18.71
N LEU A 174 7.76 -14.19 18.77
CA LEU A 174 7.75 -15.51 18.08
C LEU A 174 6.83 -16.51 18.77
N VAL A 175 6.47 -16.27 20.03
CA VAL A 175 5.61 -17.13 20.84
C VAL A 175 4.28 -16.45 21.13
N LYS A 176 3.17 -17.19 20.98
CA LYS A 176 1.81 -16.68 21.20
C LYS A 176 1.16 -17.35 22.45
N PRO A 177 0.19 -16.70 23.09
CA PRO A 177 -0.32 -15.35 22.87
C PRO A 177 0.67 -14.25 23.27
N ASN A 178 0.40 -12.98 22.91
CA ASN A 178 1.22 -11.85 23.37
C ASN A 178 1.09 -11.68 24.89
N THR A 179 2.23 -11.56 25.56
CA THR A 179 2.35 -11.07 26.94
C THR A 179 3.40 -9.99 27.01
N GLU A 180 3.44 -9.22 28.08
CA GLU A 180 4.43 -8.16 28.23
C GLU A 180 5.88 -8.70 28.16
N GLU A 181 6.14 -9.82 28.84
CA GLU A 181 7.46 -10.46 28.85
C GLU A 181 7.86 -10.93 27.45
N ARG A 182 6.94 -11.54 26.72
CA ARG A 182 7.16 -12.04 25.35
C ARG A 182 7.40 -10.90 24.37
N LEU A 183 6.69 -9.79 24.52
CA LEU A 183 6.94 -8.60 23.71
C LEU A 183 8.32 -7.99 24.02
N TYR A 184 8.71 -7.88 25.30
CA TYR A 184 10.06 -7.43 25.66
C TYR A 184 11.14 -8.37 25.11
N GLU A 185 10.94 -9.68 25.18
CA GLU A 185 11.86 -10.67 24.60
C GLU A 185 11.96 -10.49 23.07
N GLY A 186 10.83 -10.34 22.40
CA GLY A 186 10.81 -10.04 20.97
C GLY A 186 11.57 -8.76 20.62
N LEU A 187 11.44 -7.70 21.43
CA LEU A 187 12.20 -6.47 21.21
C LEU A 187 13.70 -6.62 21.51
N ARG A 188 14.11 -7.59 22.33
CA ARG A 188 15.53 -7.88 22.55
C ARG A 188 16.16 -8.68 21.44
N THR A 189 15.42 -9.62 20.86
CA THR A 189 15.96 -10.69 19.99
C THR A 189 15.69 -10.49 18.51
N THR A 190 14.65 -9.74 18.13
CA THR A 190 14.24 -9.56 16.72
C THR A 190 14.57 -8.15 16.19
N CYS A 191 14.35 -7.94 14.88
CA CYS A 191 14.47 -6.63 14.22
C CYS A 191 13.53 -5.57 14.82
N PHE A 192 12.40 -5.97 15.37
CA PHE A 192 11.40 -5.03 15.90
C PHE A 192 11.92 -4.11 17.01
N GLY A 193 12.97 -4.53 17.75
CA GLY A 193 13.60 -3.71 18.77
C GLY A 193 14.69 -2.76 18.27
N ARG A 194 15.07 -2.79 16.99
CA ARG A 194 16.13 -1.94 16.44
C ARG A 194 15.72 -0.47 16.36
N CYS A 195 16.71 0.39 16.42
CA CYS A 195 16.56 1.81 16.15
C CYS A 195 16.36 2.02 14.66
N VAL A 196 15.30 2.74 14.28
CA VAL A 196 14.96 2.99 12.86
C VAL A 196 16.03 3.78 12.10
N PHE A 197 16.81 4.61 12.79
CA PHE A 197 17.90 5.39 12.18
C PHE A 197 19.19 4.58 12.00
N ARG A 198 19.30 3.42 12.67
CA ARG A 198 20.49 2.56 12.67
C ARG A 198 20.25 1.22 11.98
N CYS A 199 19.23 1.14 11.13
CA CYS A 199 18.99 -0.03 10.30
C CYS A 199 19.95 -0.16 9.11
N GLY A 200 20.84 0.82 8.89
CA GLY A 200 22.00 0.69 7.99
C GLY A 200 21.65 0.48 6.53
N PHE A 201 20.73 1.24 6.00
CA PHE A 201 20.48 1.28 4.55
C PHE A 201 21.60 2.07 3.85
N GLU A 202 22.75 1.45 3.67
CA GLU A 202 23.92 2.04 2.98
C GLU A 202 23.76 2.06 1.45
N ARG A 203 22.91 1.18 0.94
CA ARG A 203 22.51 1.12 -0.47
C ARG A 203 21.01 1.36 -0.54
N ASP A 204 20.53 1.82 -1.69
CA ASP A 204 19.10 1.96 -1.95
C ASP A 204 18.47 0.58 -2.22
N PRO A 205 17.78 -0.03 -1.26
CA PRO A 205 17.14 -1.34 -1.42
C PRO A 205 15.69 -1.21 -1.91
N GLY A 206 15.30 -0.08 -2.56
CA GLY A 206 13.91 0.24 -2.83
C GLY A 206 13.11 0.71 -1.61
N VAL A 207 13.77 0.90 -0.46
CA VAL A 207 13.14 1.49 0.74
C VAL A 207 13.17 3.00 0.64
N VAL A 208 12.00 3.61 0.64
CA VAL A 208 11.83 5.06 0.58
C VAL A 208 10.98 5.53 1.76
N ASP A 209 11.05 6.82 2.10
CA ASP A 209 10.12 7.45 3.04
C ASP A 209 9.16 8.43 2.36
N HIS A 210 9.39 8.72 1.09
CA HIS A 210 8.46 9.44 0.22
C HIS A 210 8.73 9.09 -1.25
N GLN A 211 7.66 9.08 -2.05
CA GLN A 211 7.74 8.86 -3.50
C GLN A 211 6.57 9.54 -4.20
N LEU A 212 6.84 10.13 -5.35
CA LEU A 212 5.86 10.71 -6.25
C LEU A 212 5.94 9.95 -7.57
N VAL A 213 4.79 9.46 -8.04
CA VAL A 213 4.68 8.74 -9.31
C VAL A 213 3.68 9.46 -10.19
N GLN A 214 4.06 9.77 -11.42
CA GLN A 214 3.17 10.32 -12.46
C GLN A 214 2.96 9.25 -13.52
N MET A 215 1.72 9.09 -13.97
CA MET A 215 1.29 8.05 -14.92
C MET A 215 0.52 8.68 -16.08
N ASN A 216 0.78 8.22 -17.30
CA ASN A 216 0.00 8.57 -18.48
C ASN A 216 -0.64 7.30 -19.05
N PHE A 217 -1.96 7.26 -19.08
CA PHE A 217 -2.74 6.14 -19.59
C PHE A 217 -3.03 6.30 -21.09
N GLU A 218 -3.14 5.17 -21.80
CA GLU A 218 -3.34 5.16 -23.26
C GLU A 218 -4.64 5.85 -23.71
N ASN A 219 -5.67 5.91 -22.85
CA ASN A 219 -6.93 6.62 -23.13
C ASN A 219 -6.85 8.14 -22.87
N GLY A 220 -5.66 8.66 -22.47
CA GLY A 220 -5.39 10.07 -22.21
C GLY A 220 -5.68 10.52 -20.78
N VAL A 221 -6.09 9.64 -19.88
CA VAL A 221 -6.16 9.93 -18.43
C VAL A 221 -4.74 10.08 -17.90
N THR A 222 -4.52 11.07 -17.03
CA THR A 222 -3.27 11.23 -16.29
C THR A 222 -3.49 10.99 -14.81
N ALA A 223 -2.49 10.44 -14.11
CA ALA A 223 -2.59 10.25 -12.67
C ALA A 223 -1.31 10.61 -11.93
N VAL A 224 -1.47 11.00 -10.68
CA VAL A 224 -0.38 11.22 -9.73
C VAL A 224 -0.66 10.41 -8.47
N LEU A 225 0.32 9.62 -8.04
CA LEU A 225 0.34 9.00 -6.72
C LEU A 225 1.44 9.61 -5.88
N LYS A 226 1.07 10.18 -4.72
CA LYS A 226 2.02 10.63 -3.70
C LYS A 226 1.99 9.68 -2.52
N MET A 227 3.09 9.00 -2.28
CA MET A 227 3.31 8.18 -1.09
C MET A 227 4.14 8.95 -0.06
N VAL A 228 3.64 9.02 1.19
CA VAL A 228 4.36 9.60 2.32
C VAL A 228 4.32 8.60 3.47
N LEU A 229 5.49 8.16 3.86
CA LEU A 229 5.69 7.19 4.93
C LEU A 229 6.23 7.92 6.16
N ALA A 230 5.56 7.92 7.25
CA ALA A 230 5.74 8.67 8.49
C ALA A 230 4.76 9.85 8.60
N ALA A 231 3.49 9.54 8.45
CA ALA A 231 2.38 10.49 8.53
C ALA A 231 1.31 10.00 9.53
N GLU A 232 0.27 10.77 9.73
CA GLU A 232 -1.01 10.27 10.21
C GLU A 232 -1.69 9.53 9.05
N PRO A 233 -2.18 8.29 9.28
CA PRO A 233 -2.63 7.41 8.20
C PRO A 233 -3.88 7.90 7.49
N GLY A 234 -4.08 7.42 6.27
CA GLY A 234 -5.28 7.59 5.48
C GLY A 234 -4.99 7.91 4.03
N ARG A 235 -5.90 7.48 3.16
CA ARG A 235 -5.87 7.74 1.73
C ARG A 235 -6.71 8.94 1.35
N ARG A 236 -6.31 9.58 0.29
CA ARG A 236 -7.09 10.62 -0.38
C ARG A 236 -7.04 10.35 -1.88
N ILE A 237 -8.20 10.34 -2.52
CA ILE A 237 -8.32 10.17 -3.97
C ILE A 237 -9.24 11.26 -4.50
N ASN A 238 -8.76 12.03 -5.47
CA ASN A 238 -9.57 12.99 -6.21
C ASN A 238 -9.65 12.57 -7.69
N LEU A 239 -10.87 12.45 -8.20
CA LEU A 239 -11.19 12.06 -9.56
C LEU A 239 -11.77 13.28 -10.29
N PHE A 240 -11.02 13.80 -11.25
CA PHE A 240 -11.40 14.96 -12.04
C PHE A 240 -12.03 14.53 -13.36
N GLY A 241 -13.30 14.86 -13.55
CA GLY A 241 -14.04 14.58 -14.77
C GLY A 241 -14.35 15.83 -15.58
N SER A 242 -14.97 15.63 -16.74
CA SER A 242 -15.32 16.73 -17.67
C SER A 242 -16.48 17.60 -17.16
N THR A 243 -17.29 17.12 -16.20
CA THR A 243 -18.49 17.82 -15.69
C THR A 243 -18.54 17.91 -14.17
N GLY A 244 -17.49 17.50 -13.47
CA GLY A 244 -17.42 17.53 -12.01
C GLY A 244 -16.18 16.83 -11.48
N GLU A 245 -16.07 16.77 -10.16
CA GLU A 245 -15.03 16.03 -9.46
C GLU A 245 -15.58 15.23 -8.27
N ILE A 246 -14.87 14.19 -7.88
CA ILE A 246 -15.17 13.37 -6.71
C ILE A 246 -13.94 13.34 -5.82
N LEU A 247 -14.08 13.73 -4.57
CA LEU A 247 -13.03 13.67 -3.57
C LEU A 247 -13.39 12.67 -2.47
N MET A 248 -12.61 11.63 -2.32
CA MET A 248 -12.62 10.75 -1.14
C MET A 248 -11.45 11.11 -0.24
N ASP A 249 -11.70 11.34 1.05
CA ASP A 249 -10.66 11.50 2.07
C ASP A 249 -11.02 10.65 3.31
N GLU A 250 -10.23 9.59 3.54
CA GLU A 250 -10.42 8.67 4.69
C GLU A 250 -10.21 9.36 6.03
N ARG A 251 -9.43 10.43 6.10
CA ARG A 251 -9.19 11.16 7.36
C ARG A 251 -10.38 12.05 7.74
N VAL A 252 -11.08 12.54 6.75
CA VAL A 252 -12.33 13.28 6.93
C VAL A 252 -13.50 12.30 7.12
N GLY A 253 -13.39 11.12 6.50
CA GLY A 253 -14.42 10.09 6.52
C GLY A 253 -15.56 10.36 5.54
N THR A 254 -15.25 10.98 4.38
CA THR A 254 -16.28 11.37 3.40
C THR A 254 -15.87 11.14 1.96
N ILE A 255 -16.88 10.97 1.09
CA ILE A 255 -16.79 11.18 -0.35
C ILE A 255 -17.61 12.42 -0.69
N GLU A 256 -16.99 13.39 -1.33
CA GLU A 256 -17.62 14.59 -1.84
C GLU A 256 -17.80 14.49 -3.35
N VAL A 257 -19.02 14.64 -3.84
CA VAL A 257 -19.33 14.71 -5.28
C VAL A 257 -19.67 16.14 -5.61
N MET A 258 -18.94 16.76 -6.52
CA MET A 258 -19.01 18.19 -6.84
C MET A 258 -19.25 18.37 -8.36
N PRO A 259 -20.51 18.30 -8.85
CA PRO A 259 -20.84 18.63 -10.22
C PRO A 259 -20.57 20.11 -10.50
N TYR A 260 -19.99 20.43 -11.66
CA TYR A 260 -19.75 21.84 -12.03
C TYR A 260 -21.08 22.59 -12.20
N GLY A 261 -21.23 23.68 -11.47
CA GLY A 261 -22.47 24.47 -11.47
C GLY A 261 -23.67 23.82 -10.74
N GLY A 262 -23.47 22.65 -10.12
CA GLY A 262 -24.49 21.93 -9.36
C GLY A 262 -24.27 21.98 -7.85
N GLU A 263 -25.12 21.28 -7.11
CA GLU A 263 -24.99 21.17 -5.66
C GLU A 263 -24.02 20.05 -5.27
N LYS A 264 -23.18 20.34 -4.27
CA LYS A 264 -22.29 19.37 -3.66
C LYS A 264 -23.08 18.33 -2.87
N ARG A 265 -22.76 17.05 -3.07
CA ARG A 265 -23.26 15.93 -2.30
C ARG A 265 -22.14 15.35 -1.45
N VAL A 266 -22.40 15.03 -0.19
CA VAL A 266 -21.47 14.39 0.73
C VAL A 266 -22.02 13.02 1.12
N ILE A 267 -21.16 12.01 1.08
CA ILE A 267 -21.44 10.62 1.44
C ILE A 267 -20.47 10.25 2.56
N ASP A 268 -20.98 9.78 3.69
CA ASP A 268 -20.15 9.36 4.82
C ASP A 268 -19.51 7.99 4.54
N LEU A 269 -18.22 7.89 4.80
CA LEU A 269 -17.48 6.63 4.80
C LEU A 269 -17.68 5.95 6.15
N ASN A 270 -18.54 4.96 6.24
CA ASN A 270 -18.72 4.13 7.44
C ASN A 270 -17.56 3.13 7.57
N THR A 271 -16.32 3.62 7.77
CA THR A 271 -15.11 2.78 7.76
C THR A 271 -14.57 2.56 9.17
N ASN A 272 -15.16 1.64 9.93
CA ASN A 272 -14.59 1.21 11.21
C ASN A 272 -13.72 -0.05 11.08
N ASP A 273 -13.67 -0.70 9.90
CA ASP A 273 -12.97 -1.95 9.66
C ASP A 273 -11.71 -1.76 8.82
N GLY A 274 -10.69 -2.61 9.04
CA GLY A 274 -9.50 -2.66 8.21
C GLY A 274 -9.84 -2.87 6.73
N HIS A 275 -9.10 -2.24 5.82
CA HIS A 275 -9.36 -2.21 4.37
C HIS A 275 -10.80 -1.79 4.00
N GLY A 276 -11.47 -0.98 4.86
CA GLY A 276 -12.84 -0.51 4.62
C GLY A 276 -13.88 -1.63 4.51
N GLY A 277 -13.64 -2.79 5.17
CA GLY A 277 -14.50 -3.96 5.11
C GLY A 277 -14.31 -4.81 3.84
N GLY A 278 -13.20 -4.64 3.11
CA GLY A 278 -12.93 -5.34 1.86
C GLY A 278 -12.57 -6.83 2.02
N ASP A 279 -11.87 -7.20 3.10
CA ASP A 279 -11.39 -8.58 3.30
C ASP A 279 -12.51 -9.65 3.20
N PRO A 280 -13.62 -9.57 3.96
CA PRO A 280 -14.69 -10.56 3.86
C PRO A 280 -15.39 -10.54 2.50
N LYS A 281 -15.56 -9.37 1.89
CA LYS A 281 -16.20 -9.25 0.57
C LYS A 281 -15.35 -9.86 -0.55
N LEU A 282 -14.02 -9.73 -0.47
CA LEU A 282 -13.11 -10.40 -1.40
C LEU A 282 -13.31 -11.91 -1.36
N ILE A 283 -13.37 -12.50 -0.17
CA ILE A 283 -13.60 -13.95 -0.01
C ILE A 283 -14.98 -14.36 -0.53
N GLU A 284 -16.03 -13.60 -0.21
CA GLU A 284 -17.38 -13.87 -0.74
C GLU A 284 -17.38 -13.81 -2.29
N HIS A 285 -16.77 -12.79 -2.87
CA HIS A 285 -16.67 -12.65 -4.32
C HIS A 285 -15.87 -13.79 -4.96
N LEU A 286 -14.78 -14.26 -4.31
CA LEU A 286 -14.02 -15.40 -4.79
C LEU A 286 -14.90 -16.65 -4.95
N TYR A 287 -15.80 -16.93 -4.01
CA TYR A 287 -16.74 -18.06 -4.14
C TYR A 287 -17.63 -17.90 -5.38
N LYS A 288 -18.12 -16.70 -5.67
CA LYS A 288 -18.94 -16.42 -6.85
C LYS A 288 -18.17 -16.57 -8.16
N VAL A 289 -16.89 -16.17 -8.15
CA VAL A 289 -15.99 -16.37 -9.29
C VAL A 289 -15.74 -17.86 -9.54
N LEU A 290 -15.46 -18.64 -8.50
CA LEU A 290 -15.19 -20.08 -8.60
C LEU A 290 -16.44 -20.88 -9.00
N SER A 291 -17.65 -20.40 -8.65
CA SER A 291 -18.92 -20.98 -9.12
C SER A 291 -19.35 -20.53 -10.51
N GLY A 292 -18.63 -19.56 -11.11
CA GLY A 292 -18.95 -19.01 -12.42
C GLY A 292 -20.11 -18.01 -12.44
N GLU A 293 -20.51 -17.50 -11.26
CA GLU A 293 -21.61 -16.55 -11.12
C GLU A 293 -21.18 -15.11 -11.44
N GLU A 294 -19.95 -14.74 -11.12
CA GLU A 294 -19.39 -13.39 -11.34
C GLU A 294 -18.01 -13.47 -12.00
N PRO A 295 -17.61 -12.45 -12.80
CA PRO A 295 -16.25 -12.34 -13.34
C PRO A 295 -15.26 -12.00 -12.21
N ASN A 296 -14.00 -12.42 -12.36
CA ASN A 296 -12.93 -12.08 -11.44
C ASN A 296 -12.55 -10.59 -11.52
N ARG A 297 -12.88 -9.80 -10.51
CA ARG A 297 -12.63 -8.35 -10.44
C ARG A 297 -11.18 -8.01 -10.08
N THR A 298 -10.41 -8.98 -9.59
CA THR A 298 -9.00 -8.83 -9.22
C THR A 298 -8.19 -9.91 -9.92
N SER A 299 -8.32 -9.99 -11.25
CA SER A 299 -7.64 -10.99 -12.05
C SER A 299 -6.12 -10.79 -12.02
N LEU A 300 -5.38 -11.90 -12.27
CA LEU A 300 -3.92 -11.82 -12.38
C LEU A 300 -3.47 -10.81 -13.45
N ARG A 301 -4.19 -10.74 -14.59
CA ARG A 301 -3.87 -9.81 -15.69
C ARG A 301 -3.94 -8.35 -15.25
N GLU A 302 -5.02 -7.95 -14.56
CA GLU A 302 -5.16 -6.57 -14.04
C GLU A 302 -4.12 -6.28 -12.95
N SER A 303 -3.83 -7.27 -12.10
CA SER A 303 -2.81 -7.14 -11.07
C SER A 303 -1.40 -7.03 -11.65
N VAL A 304 -1.08 -7.76 -12.70
CA VAL A 304 0.20 -7.62 -13.40
C VAL A 304 0.38 -6.21 -13.92
N GLU A 305 -0.65 -5.58 -14.48
CA GLU A 305 -0.57 -4.20 -14.97
C GLU A 305 -0.16 -3.23 -13.86
N CYS A 306 -0.80 -3.27 -12.68
CA CYS A 306 -0.41 -2.39 -11.58
C CYS A 306 1.01 -2.66 -11.05
N HIS A 307 1.50 -3.90 -11.14
CA HIS A 307 2.88 -4.25 -10.77
C HIS A 307 3.88 -3.72 -11.81
N LEU A 308 3.57 -3.81 -13.10
CA LEU A 308 4.41 -3.21 -14.15
C LEU A 308 4.53 -1.69 -13.99
N ILE A 309 3.45 -0.99 -13.59
CA ILE A 309 3.49 0.43 -13.23
C ILE A 309 4.46 0.66 -12.06
N GLY A 310 4.40 -0.16 -11.02
CA GLY A 310 5.28 -0.05 -9.86
C GLY A 310 6.75 -0.32 -10.18
N ILE A 311 7.04 -1.31 -11.03
CA ILE A 311 8.40 -1.62 -11.54
C ILE A 311 8.92 -0.44 -12.36
N ALA A 312 8.13 0.08 -13.31
CA ALA A 312 8.50 1.24 -14.10
C ALA A 312 8.74 2.50 -13.24
N ALA A 313 7.97 2.68 -12.16
CA ALA A 313 8.18 3.75 -11.20
C ALA A 313 9.53 3.63 -10.47
N GLU A 314 9.98 2.42 -10.10
CA GLU A 314 11.29 2.21 -9.51
C GLU A 314 12.42 2.41 -10.53
N GLU A 315 12.28 1.90 -11.75
CA GLU A 315 13.22 2.15 -12.84
C GLU A 315 13.40 3.66 -13.08
N SER A 316 12.30 4.43 -13.15
CA SER A 316 12.33 5.88 -13.31
C SER A 316 13.01 6.57 -12.13
N ARG A 317 12.68 6.16 -10.90
CA ARG A 317 13.28 6.74 -9.68
C ARG A 317 14.80 6.52 -9.64
N HIS A 318 15.26 5.34 -9.98
CA HIS A 318 16.70 5.02 -10.04
C HIS A 318 17.42 5.74 -11.19
N SER A 319 16.70 6.14 -12.23
CA SER A 319 17.22 6.92 -13.37
C SER A 319 17.03 8.43 -13.19
N GLY A 320 16.78 8.92 -11.95
CA GLY A 320 16.66 10.33 -11.66
C GLY A 320 15.36 10.99 -12.15
N GLY A 321 14.31 10.20 -12.38
CA GLY A 321 13.00 10.68 -12.83
C GLY A 321 12.81 10.66 -14.35
N GLU A 322 13.62 9.90 -15.07
CA GLU A 322 13.45 9.73 -16.52
C GLU A 322 12.10 9.03 -16.82
N LEU A 323 11.53 9.37 -18.00
CA LEU A 323 10.30 8.76 -18.49
C LEU A 323 10.57 7.29 -18.85
N VAL A 324 9.80 6.37 -18.27
CA VAL A 324 9.88 4.93 -18.51
C VAL A 324 8.58 4.44 -19.14
N LYS A 325 8.68 3.58 -20.16
CA LYS A 325 7.54 2.84 -20.71
C LYS A 325 7.17 1.69 -19.77
N VAL A 326 5.87 1.52 -19.53
CA VAL A 326 5.37 0.43 -18.70
C VAL A 326 5.50 -0.90 -19.43
N HIS A 327 5.12 -0.91 -20.70
CA HIS A 327 5.29 -2.02 -21.62
C HIS A 327 6.51 -1.75 -22.51
N GLY A 328 7.59 -2.46 -22.30
CA GLY A 328 8.85 -2.31 -23.03
C GLY A 328 9.23 -3.56 -23.81
#